data_dfac5737f29988e096dfb34fcba36cb7
#
_entry.id   dfac5737f29988e096dfb34fcba36cb7
#
_cell.length_a   1.000
_cell.length_b   1.000
_cell.length_c   1.000
_cell.angle_alpha   90.00
_cell.angle_beta   90.00
_cell.angle_gamma   90.00
#
_symmetry.space_group_name_H-M   'P 1'
#
loop_
_entity.id
_entity.type
_entity.pdbx_description
1 polymer ?
#
loop_
_entity_poly.entity_id
_entity_poly.type
_entity_poly.pdbx_seq_one_letter_code
_entity_poly.pdbx_strand_id
1 'polypeptide(L)'
;MDISSYRQLIPSPVALVTGANKGIGFEISRILAEAGIFVWMAGRDSGRIAAAAASLKKAGLSVDSVPLDVTDPQSVEAAALHVENVSGALDILVNNAGIVNERRLNKAGEPEVIPPSQIELVMLRQTYETNVFGVFTVTKAFLPLLCKSQAGRIVNMSSGLGSLTQRSDPTWGYSAINALAYCSSKTAVNGVTVAFAKELKDTPIKVNAADPGYCATDLNGHSGPRTPTQGAEIAIRLATLPADGPTCGYFDENGTVPW
;
A
#
# COMPACT_ATOMS: atom_id res chain seq x y z
N MET A 1 -8.53 -16.55 -6.28
CA MET A 1 -7.54 -16.70 -5.19
C MET A 1 -8.25 -17.34 -4.01
N ASP A 2 -7.69 -18.39 -3.42
CA ASP A 2 -8.31 -19.07 -2.27
C ASP A 2 -7.88 -18.38 -0.96
N ILE A 3 -8.83 -17.77 -0.26
CA ILE A 3 -8.64 -17.13 1.05
C ILE A 3 -9.34 -17.92 2.18
N SER A 4 -9.75 -19.15 1.91
CA SER A 4 -10.53 -19.97 2.86
C SER A 4 -9.79 -20.16 4.19
N SER A 5 -8.47 -20.36 4.15
CA SER A 5 -7.64 -20.48 5.35
C SER A 5 -7.65 -19.21 6.21
N TYR A 6 -7.63 -18.02 5.61
CA TYR A 6 -7.73 -16.75 6.34
C TYR A 6 -9.14 -16.54 6.93
N ARG A 7 -10.19 -16.89 6.18
CA ARG A 7 -11.58 -16.79 6.68
C ARG A 7 -11.90 -17.80 7.80
N GLN A 8 -11.15 -18.88 7.91
CA GLN A 8 -11.24 -19.76 9.07
C GLN A 8 -10.71 -19.10 10.35
N LEU A 9 -9.72 -18.20 10.23
CA LEU A 9 -9.19 -17.44 11.36
C LEU A 9 -10.16 -16.32 11.76
N ILE A 10 -10.76 -15.62 10.77
CA ILE A 10 -11.67 -14.50 10.97
C ILE A 10 -12.86 -14.65 10.04
N PRO A 11 -14.05 -15.03 10.57
CA PRO A 11 -15.24 -15.28 9.73
C PRO A 11 -15.76 -14.05 8.97
N SER A 12 -15.61 -12.86 9.54
CA SER A 12 -16.09 -11.59 8.95
C SER A 12 -14.99 -10.53 9.01
N PRO A 13 -13.93 -10.67 8.19
CA PRO A 13 -12.78 -9.78 8.29
C PRO A 13 -13.10 -8.38 7.75
N VAL A 14 -12.44 -7.37 8.34
CA VAL A 14 -12.52 -5.96 7.98
C VAL A 14 -11.16 -5.49 7.48
N ALA A 15 -11.12 -4.90 6.31
CA ALA A 15 -9.92 -4.33 5.71
C ALA A 15 -10.01 -2.80 5.55
N LEU A 16 -8.86 -2.12 5.58
CA LEU A 16 -8.71 -0.74 5.14
C LEU A 16 -7.61 -0.64 4.11
N VAL A 17 -7.90 0.04 2.99
CA VAL A 17 -6.96 0.26 1.89
C VAL A 17 -6.79 1.75 1.64
N THR A 18 -5.58 2.29 1.81
CA THR A 18 -5.31 3.70 1.53
C THR A 18 -5.05 3.95 0.05
N GLY A 19 -5.44 5.13 -0.48
CA GLY A 19 -5.30 5.45 -1.90
C GLY A 19 -6.17 4.56 -2.79
N ALA A 20 -7.37 4.18 -2.32
CA ALA A 20 -8.24 3.19 -2.94
C ALA A 20 -9.19 3.73 -4.03
N ASN A 21 -9.10 5.01 -4.39
CA ASN A 21 -10.02 5.60 -5.37
C ASN A 21 -9.74 5.21 -6.83
N LYS A 22 -8.58 4.63 -7.14
CA LYS A 22 -8.14 4.21 -8.48
C LYS A 22 -6.94 3.26 -8.45
N GLY A 23 -6.57 2.72 -9.62
CA GLY A 23 -5.34 1.95 -9.80
C GLY A 23 -5.27 0.70 -8.92
N ILE A 24 -4.08 0.41 -8.39
CA ILE A 24 -3.83 -0.80 -7.60
C ILE A 24 -4.70 -0.82 -6.33
N GLY A 25 -4.84 0.31 -5.62
CA GLY A 25 -5.64 0.37 -4.39
C GLY A 25 -7.14 0.08 -4.62
N PHE A 26 -7.68 0.51 -5.76
CA PHE A 26 -9.05 0.16 -6.16
C PHE A 26 -9.20 -1.34 -6.42
N GLU A 27 -8.24 -1.93 -7.16
CA GLU A 27 -8.25 -3.37 -7.46
C GLU A 27 -8.04 -4.22 -6.20
N ILE A 28 -7.17 -3.82 -5.27
CA ILE A 28 -7.04 -4.47 -3.96
C ILE A 28 -8.40 -4.47 -3.25
N SER A 29 -9.06 -3.31 -3.19
CA SER A 29 -10.37 -3.19 -2.52
C SER A 29 -11.43 -4.06 -3.17
N ARG A 30 -11.49 -4.08 -4.51
CA ARG A 30 -12.43 -4.90 -5.26
C ARG A 30 -12.21 -6.40 -4.99
N ILE A 31 -10.96 -6.88 -5.11
CA ILE A 31 -10.65 -8.31 -4.98
C ILE A 31 -10.87 -8.78 -3.53
N LEU A 32 -10.49 -7.99 -2.51
CA LEU A 32 -10.80 -8.31 -1.11
C LEU A 32 -12.30 -8.40 -0.87
N ALA A 33 -13.08 -7.46 -1.43
CA ALA A 33 -14.54 -7.47 -1.28
C ALA A 33 -15.21 -8.63 -2.02
N GLU A 34 -14.73 -9.01 -3.21
CA GLU A 34 -15.15 -10.22 -3.94
C GLU A 34 -14.87 -11.52 -3.14
N ALA A 35 -13.80 -11.50 -2.36
CA ALA A 35 -13.47 -12.58 -1.43
C ALA A 35 -14.33 -12.57 -0.15
N GLY A 36 -15.27 -11.64 -0.01
CA GLY A 36 -16.20 -11.54 1.13
C GLY A 36 -15.62 -10.85 2.36
N ILE A 37 -14.60 -10.00 2.18
CA ILE A 37 -14.03 -9.13 3.20
C ILE A 37 -14.73 -7.77 3.12
N PHE A 38 -15.16 -7.20 4.24
CA PHE A 38 -15.64 -5.82 4.24
C PHE A 38 -14.45 -4.85 4.09
N VAL A 39 -14.53 -3.91 3.14
CA VAL A 39 -13.40 -3.02 2.82
C VAL A 39 -13.74 -1.55 3.03
N TRP A 40 -13.04 -0.90 3.94
CA TRP A 40 -12.95 0.56 4.01
C TRP A 40 -11.99 1.06 2.93
N MET A 41 -12.56 1.72 1.93
CA MET A 41 -11.79 2.39 0.89
C MET A 41 -11.42 3.79 1.37
N ALA A 42 -10.11 4.05 1.57
CA ALA A 42 -9.63 5.31 2.12
C ALA A 42 -8.93 6.17 1.07
N GLY A 43 -9.18 7.49 1.09
CA GLY A 43 -8.58 8.46 0.18
C GLY A 43 -8.84 9.90 0.60
N ARG A 44 -7.92 10.82 0.24
CA ARG A 44 -7.96 12.22 0.67
C ARG A 44 -9.11 13.05 0.07
N ASP A 45 -9.51 12.75 -1.17
CA ASP A 45 -10.62 13.41 -1.84
C ASP A 45 -11.91 12.64 -1.55
N SER A 46 -12.76 13.22 -0.71
CA SER A 46 -14.01 12.59 -0.24
C SER A 46 -14.97 12.27 -1.39
N GLY A 47 -15.04 13.12 -2.42
CA GLY A 47 -15.90 12.89 -3.58
C GLY A 47 -15.43 11.72 -4.43
N ARG A 48 -14.12 11.68 -4.72
CA ARG A 48 -13.54 10.59 -5.54
C ARG A 48 -13.59 9.24 -4.84
N ILE A 49 -13.31 9.21 -3.53
CA ILE A 49 -13.35 7.93 -2.80
C ILE A 49 -14.78 7.42 -2.63
N ALA A 50 -15.74 8.30 -2.37
CA ALA A 50 -17.16 7.95 -2.32
C ALA A 50 -17.68 7.42 -3.67
N ALA A 51 -17.31 8.05 -4.79
CA ALA A 51 -17.68 7.59 -6.12
C ALA A 51 -17.09 6.20 -6.43
N ALA A 52 -15.83 5.96 -6.06
CA ALA A 52 -15.17 4.65 -6.21
C ALA A 52 -15.88 3.57 -5.39
N ALA A 53 -16.18 3.84 -4.12
CA ALA A 53 -16.91 2.91 -3.27
C ALA A 53 -18.34 2.65 -3.80
N ALA A 54 -19.04 3.69 -4.26
CA ALA A 54 -20.37 3.54 -4.85
C ALA A 54 -20.37 2.64 -6.08
N SER A 55 -19.31 2.68 -6.90
CA SER A 55 -19.19 1.78 -8.07
C SER A 55 -19.10 0.31 -7.67
N LEU A 56 -18.34 -0.02 -6.62
CA LEU A 56 -18.21 -1.38 -6.09
C LEU A 56 -19.48 -1.82 -5.33
N LYS A 57 -20.12 -0.93 -4.58
CA LYS A 57 -21.42 -1.19 -3.95
C LYS A 57 -22.49 -1.54 -5.00
N LYS A 58 -22.50 -0.82 -6.13
CA LYS A 58 -23.42 -1.12 -7.25
C LYS A 58 -23.17 -2.49 -7.86
N ALA A 59 -21.94 -2.99 -7.79
CA ALA A 59 -21.60 -4.37 -8.18
C ALA A 59 -21.92 -5.41 -7.09
N GLY A 60 -22.57 -5.02 -5.99
CA GLY A 60 -22.95 -5.91 -4.89
C GLY A 60 -21.83 -6.21 -3.90
N LEU A 61 -20.72 -5.47 -3.93
CA LEU A 61 -19.58 -5.71 -3.07
C LEU A 61 -19.71 -4.98 -1.72
N SER A 62 -19.19 -5.62 -0.68
CA SER A 62 -19.23 -5.11 0.70
C SER A 62 -18.08 -4.13 0.96
N VAL A 63 -18.29 -2.87 0.62
CA VAL A 63 -17.30 -1.81 0.78
C VAL A 63 -17.95 -0.55 1.34
N ASP A 64 -17.16 0.33 1.98
CA ASP A 64 -17.55 1.72 2.24
C ASP A 64 -16.35 2.64 2.09
N SER A 65 -16.59 3.95 2.08
CA SER A 65 -15.55 4.96 1.93
C SER A 65 -15.29 5.71 3.22
N VAL A 66 -14.02 6.03 3.48
CA VAL A 66 -13.61 6.92 4.57
C VAL A 66 -12.63 7.96 4.03
N PRO A 67 -12.92 9.28 4.19
CA PRO A 67 -11.95 10.32 3.89
C PRO A 67 -10.71 10.16 4.77
N LEU A 68 -9.53 10.07 4.15
CA LEU A 68 -8.25 9.94 4.84
C LEU A 68 -7.13 10.51 3.99
N ASP A 69 -6.54 11.60 4.46
CA ASP A 69 -5.27 12.11 3.94
C ASP A 69 -4.14 11.58 4.82
N VAL A 70 -3.28 10.75 4.25
CA VAL A 70 -2.16 10.12 4.97
C VAL A 70 -1.12 11.13 5.46
N THR A 71 -1.12 12.35 4.91
CA THR A 71 -0.20 13.44 5.26
C THR A 71 -0.76 14.37 6.36
N ASP A 72 -2.02 14.17 6.77
CA ASP A 72 -2.68 14.92 7.82
C ASP A 72 -3.01 14.00 9.02
N PRO A 73 -2.27 14.11 10.14
CA PRO A 73 -2.52 13.30 11.33
C PRO A 73 -3.95 13.40 11.87
N GLN A 74 -4.59 14.58 11.78
CA GLN A 74 -5.96 14.76 12.26
C GLN A 74 -6.96 14.00 11.37
N SER A 75 -6.75 14.03 10.05
CA SER A 75 -7.54 13.23 9.10
C SER A 75 -7.37 11.73 9.37
N VAL A 76 -6.15 11.27 9.67
CA VAL A 76 -5.88 9.86 9.98
C VAL A 76 -6.56 9.44 11.29
N GLU A 77 -6.46 10.25 12.35
CA GLU A 77 -7.12 9.99 13.64
C GLU A 77 -8.65 9.95 13.51
N ALA A 78 -9.24 10.91 12.77
CA ALA A 78 -10.68 10.93 12.52
C ALA A 78 -11.14 9.68 11.75
N ALA A 79 -10.38 9.22 10.77
CA ALA A 79 -10.67 7.99 10.03
C ALA A 79 -10.57 6.74 10.94
N ALA A 80 -9.55 6.66 11.80
CA ALA A 80 -9.40 5.55 12.75
C ALA A 80 -10.56 5.49 13.74
N LEU A 81 -10.98 6.63 14.30
CA LEU A 81 -12.14 6.72 15.18
C LEU A 81 -13.44 6.32 14.47
N HIS A 82 -13.62 6.76 13.22
CA HIS A 82 -14.78 6.38 12.41
C HIS A 82 -14.85 4.85 12.21
N VAL A 83 -13.74 4.23 11.81
CA VAL A 83 -13.65 2.77 11.62
C VAL A 83 -13.87 2.03 12.94
N GLU A 84 -13.34 2.54 14.05
CA GLU A 84 -13.57 1.97 15.38
C GLU A 84 -15.05 1.97 15.75
N ASN A 85 -15.73 3.10 15.59
CA ASN A 85 -17.14 3.25 15.95
C ASN A 85 -18.07 2.35 15.11
N VAL A 86 -17.73 2.08 13.85
CA VAL A 86 -18.59 1.30 12.94
C VAL A 86 -18.22 -0.18 12.93
N SER A 87 -16.93 -0.50 12.91
CA SER A 87 -16.45 -1.89 12.74
C SER A 87 -15.90 -2.51 14.02
N GLY A 88 -15.52 -1.70 15.01
CA GLY A 88 -14.98 -2.15 16.30
C GLY A 88 -13.54 -2.66 16.24
N ALA A 89 -13.12 -3.26 15.15
CA ALA A 89 -11.78 -3.84 14.91
C ALA A 89 -11.36 -3.66 13.46
N LEU A 90 -10.08 -3.89 13.18
CA LEU A 90 -9.51 -3.96 11.83
C LEU A 90 -8.63 -5.20 11.73
N ASP A 91 -8.79 -5.98 10.67
CA ASP A 91 -8.02 -7.21 10.46
C ASP A 91 -6.92 -7.02 9.42
N ILE A 92 -7.16 -6.18 8.42
CA ILE A 92 -6.23 -5.96 7.31
C ILE A 92 -6.03 -4.46 7.11
N LEU A 93 -4.77 -4.02 7.13
CA LEU A 93 -4.36 -2.68 6.72
C LEU A 93 -3.46 -2.78 5.49
N VAL A 94 -3.87 -2.16 4.38
CA VAL A 94 -3.03 -2.00 3.19
C VAL A 94 -2.64 -0.55 3.01
N ASN A 95 -1.40 -0.21 3.32
CA ASN A 95 -0.81 1.08 3.06
C ASN A 95 -0.39 1.17 1.59
N ASN A 96 -1.34 1.58 0.72
CA ASN A 96 -1.13 1.65 -0.72
C ASN A 96 -0.95 3.10 -1.22
N ALA A 97 -1.41 4.11 -0.51
CA ALA A 97 -1.23 5.50 -0.92
C ALA A 97 0.24 5.84 -1.18
N GLY A 98 0.52 6.43 -2.33
CA GLY A 98 1.88 6.81 -2.70
C GLY A 98 1.90 7.76 -3.90
N ILE A 99 3.00 8.50 -4.04
CA ILE A 99 3.24 9.47 -5.11
C ILE A 99 4.65 9.34 -5.70
N VAL A 100 4.80 9.86 -6.92
CA VAL A 100 6.07 10.13 -7.59
C VAL A 100 6.03 11.57 -8.07
N ASN A 101 6.91 12.43 -7.57
CA ASN A 101 6.92 13.87 -7.88
C ASN A 101 8.12 14.31 -8.73
N GLU A 102 9.06 13.42 -9.05
CA GLU A 102 10.36 13.74 -9.67
C GLU A 102 10.39 13.42 -11.17
N ARG A 103 9.33 13.82 -11.88
CA ARG A 103 9.25 13.76 -13.34
C ARG A 103 9.07 15.15 -13.91
N ARG A 104 9.75 15.43 -14.99
CA ARG A 104 9.58 16.65 -15.81
C ARG A 104 9.56 16.30 -17.28
N LEU A 105 9.18 17.24 -18.11
CA LEU A 105 9.39 17.12 -19.55
C LEU A 105 10.81 17.61 -19.88
N ASN A 106 11.56 16.83 -20.66
CA ASN A 106 12.84 17.26 -21.21
C ASN A 106 12.64 18.32 -22.32
N LYS A 107 13.74 18.80 -22.91
CA LYS A 107 13.69 19.80 -24.00
C LYS A 107 12.95 19.31 -25.25
N ALA A 108 12.82 18.00 -25.43
CA ALA A 108 12.07 17.39 -26.54
C ALA A 108 10.59 17.16 -26.19
N GLY A 109 10.14 17.53 -24.97
CA GLY A 109 8.79 17.28 -24.49
C GLY A 109 8.52 15.86 -23.99
N GLU A 110 9.57 15.06 -23.78
CA GLU A 110 9.45 13.68 -23.30
C GLU A 110 9.59 13.61 -21.78
N PRO A 111 8.87 12.70 -21.11
CA PRO A 111 9.00 12.52 -19.67
C PRO A 111 10.42 12.02 -19.30
N GLU A 112 11.06 12.72 -18.38
CA GLU A 112 12.34 12.31 -17.80
C GLU A 112 12.30 12.35 -16.27
N VAL A 113 13.13 11.52 -15.62
CA VAL A 113 13.37 11.59 -14.18
C VAL A 113 14.36 12.70 -13.88
N ILE A 114 14.07 13.54 -12.88
CA ILE A 114 14.98 14.60 -12.45
C ILE A 114 16.22 13.95 -11.81
N PRO A 115 17.44 14.26 -12.26
CA PRO A 115 18.66 13.74 -11.65
C PRO A 115 18.78 14.11 -10.16
N PRO A 116 19.35 13.25 -9.30
CA PRO A 116 19.47 13.51 -7.87
C PRO A 116 20.09 14.85 -7.49
N SER A 117 21.06 15.34 -8.25
CA SER A 117 21.71 16.65 -8.03
C SER A 117 20.84 17.86 -8.39
N GLN A 118 19.70 17.65 -9.05
CA GLN A 118 18.79 18.70 -9.52
C GLN A 118 17.40 18.66 -8.87
N ILE A 119 17.13 17.63 -8.03
CA ILE A 119 15.84 17.54 -7.37
C ILE A 119 15.72 18.63 -6.30
N GLU A 120 14.57 19.28 -6.26
CA GLU A 120 14.27 20.26 -5.22
C GLU A 120 13.93 19.55 -3.90
N LEU A 121 14.44 20.08 -2.78
CA LEU A 121 14.19 19.53 -1.45
C LEU A 121 12.68 19.42 -1.11
N VAL A 122 11.87 20.32 -1.64
CA VAL A 122 10.40 20.28 -1.45
C VAL A 122 9.78 19.02 -2.07
N MET A 123 10.25 18.60 -3.24
CA MET A 123 9.77 17.37 -3.90
C MET A 123 10.15 16.12 -3.09
N LEU A 124 11.39 16.10 -2.57
CA LEU A 124 11.84 15.03 -1.70
C LEU A 124 10.98 14.95 -0.43
N ARG A 125 10.75 16.08 0.25
CA ARG A 125 9.91 16.15 1.45
C ARG A 125 8.47 15.68 1.16
N GLN A 126 7.82 16.19 0.12
CA GLN A 126 6.45 15.78 -0.24
C GLN A 126 6.33 14.28 -0.51
N THR A 127 7.34 13.70 -1.18
CA THR A 127 7.37 12.25 -1.43
C THR A 127 7.49 11.48 -0.12
N TYR A 128 8.35 11.91 0.80
CA TYR A 128 8.48 11.28 2.12
C TYR A 128 7.25 11.46 3.00
N GLU A 129 6.61 12.64 2.99
CA GLU A 129 5.37 12.89 3.73
C GLU A 129 4.29 11.86 3.36
N THR A 130 4.09 11.62 2.06
CA THR A 130 3.09 10.66 1.62
C THR A 130 3.55 9.22 1.78
N ASN A 131 4.73 8.89 1.22
CA ASN A 131 5.14 7.50 1.03
C ASN A 131 5.70 6.85 2.30
N VAL A 132 6.26 7.65 3.24
CA VAL A 132 6.96 7.16 4.44
C VAL A 132 6.21 7.55 5.71
N PHE A 133 6.07 8.85 5.96
CA PHE A 133 5.43 9.32 7.19
C PHE A 133 3.95 8.99 7.20
N GLY A 134 3.27 9.03 6.03
CA GLY A 134 1.91 8.57 5.88
C GLY A 134 1.74 7.09 6.26
N VAL A 135 2.63 6.20 5.80
CA VAL A 135 2.61 4.78 6.18
C VAL A 135 2.78 4.60 7.70
N PHE A 136 3.73 5.33 8.30
CA PHE A 136 3.94 5.31 9.75
C PHE A 136 2.71 5.81 10.50
N THR A 137 2.18 7.00 10.14
CA THR A 137 1.07 7.65 10.84
C THR A 137 -0.21 6.80 10.78
N VAL A 138 -0.54 6.29 9.58
CA VAL A 138 -1.70 5.41 9.41
C VAL A 138 -1.52 4.12 10.20
N THR A 139 -0.37 3.44 10.09
CA THR A 139 -0.13 2.21 10.84
C THR A 139 -0.26 2.43 12.34
N LYS A 140 0.35 3.50 12.88
CA LYS A 140 0.28 3.85 14.30
C LYS A 140 -1.16 4.11 14.77
N ALA A 141 -1.95 4.85 14.01
CA ALA A 141 -3.33 5.20 14.37
C ALA A 141 -4.28 4.00 14.34
N PHE A 142 -4.09 3.08 13.39
CA PHE A 142 -4.92 1.88 13.26
C PHE A 142 -4.40 0.68 14.06
N LEU A 143 -3.21 0.76 14.64
CA LEU A 143 -2.62 -0.33 15.43
C LEU A 143 -3.51 -0.80 16.59
N PRO A 144 -4.18 0.08 17.38
CA PRO A 144 -5.11 -0.37 18.42
C PRO A 144 -6.27 -1.24 17.90
N LEU A 145 -6.75 -0.96 16.68
CA LEU A 145 -7.80 -1.75 16.03
C LEU A 145 -7.27 -3.10 15.51
N LEU A 146 -6.06 -3.10 14.94
CA LEU A 146 -5.36 -4.30 14.48
C LEU A 146 -5.02 -5.24 15.65
N CYS A 147 -4.70 -4.70 16.83
CA CYS A 147 -4.45 -5.49 18.04
C CYS A 147 -5.70 -6.21 18.58
N LYS A 148 -6.91 -5.80 18.18
CA LYS A 148 -8.16 -6.52 18.49
C LYS A 148 -8.37 -7.74 17.59
N SER A 149 -7.65 -7.82 16.46
CA SER A 149 -7.73 -8.95 15.52
C SER A 149 -6.95 -10.16 16.03
N GLN A 150 -7.50 -11.35 15.80
CA GLN A 150 -6.81 -12.62 16.07
C GLN A 150 -5.82 -13.01 14.94
N ALA A 151 -5.88 -12.32 13.80
CA ALA A 151 -5.03 -12.59 12.64
C ALA A 151 -4.75 -11.30 11.83
N GLY A 152 -4.23 -10.27 12.49
CA GLY A 152 -3.96 -8.97 11.86
C GLY A 152 -2.94 -9.07 10.72
N ARG A 153 -3.16 -8.30 9.64
CA ARG A 153 -2.25 -8.21 8.48
C ARG A 153 -1.98 -6.76 8.13
N ILE A 154 -0.71 -6.40 8.05
CA ILE A 154 -0.25 -5.08 7.58
C ILE A 154 0.56 -5.31 6.32
N VAL A 155 0.11 -4.72 5.22
CA VAL A 155 0.79 -4.77 3.92
C VAL A 155 1.20 -3.36 3.53
N ASN A 156 2.49 -3.13 3.39
CA ASN A 156 3.05 -1.86 2.94
C ASN A 156 3.44 -1.97 1.47
N MET A 157 2.77 -1.20 0.59
CA MET A 157 3.10 -1.19 -0.84
C MET A 157 4.46 -0.51 -1.05
N SER A 158 5.47 -1.32 -1.33
CA SER A 158 6.81 -0.90 -1.68
C SER A 158 6.98 -0.87 -3.22
N SER A 159 8.14 -1.23 -3.71
CA SER A 159 8.50 -1.30 -5.14
C SER A 159 9.85 -1.98 -5.26
N GLY A 160 10.14 -2.75 -6.30
CA GLY A 160 11.49 -3.25 -6.61
C GLY A 160 12.54 -2.13 -6.59
N LEU A 161 12.12 -0.90 -6.93
CA LEU A 161 12.95 0.31 -6.79
C LEU A 161 13.26 0.70 -5.32
N GLY A 162 12.67 0.04 -4.33
CA GLY A 162 13.01 0.16 -2.90
C GLY A 162 14.10 -0.79 -2.44
N SER A 163 14.44 -1.81 -3.23
CA SER A 163 15.53 -2.75 -2.93
C SER A 163 16.88 -2.13 -3.22
N LEU A 164 17.70 -1.94 -2.20
CA LEU A 164 19.09 -1.48 -2.39
C LEU A 164 19.93 -2.54 -3.08
N THR A 165 19.69 -3.81 -2.77
CA THR A 165 20.39 -4.94 -3.39
C THR A 165 20.15 -4.98 -4.90
N GLN A 166 18.89 -4.96 -5.34
CA GLN A 166 18.56 -4.99 -6.79
C GLN A 166 19.07 -3.75 -7.51
N ARG A 167 18.87 -2.55 -6.93
CA ARG A 167 19.28 -1.29 -7.54
C ARG A 167 20.80 -1.14 -7.66
N SER A 168 21.57 -1.80 -6.81
CA SER A 168 23.04 -1.79 -6.86
C SER A 168 23.59 -2.79 -7.88
N ASP A 169 22.77 -3.69 -8.39
CA ASP A 169 23.13 -4.65 -9.42
C ASP A 169 22.93 -4.00 -10.81
N PRO A 170 24.00 -3.73 -11.58
CA PRO A 170 23.89 -3.12 -12.90
C PRO A 170 23.19 -4.03 -13.93
N THR A 171 23.04 -5.32 -13.63
CA THR A 171 22.35 -6.29 -14.52
C THR A 171 20.85 -6.32 -14.30
N TRP A 172 20.36 -5.75 -13.21
CA TRP A 172 18.91 -5.67 -12.95
C TRP A 172 18.21 -4.77 -13.96
N GLY A 173 17.14 -5.24 -14.57
CA GLY A 173 16.45 -4.58 -15.69
C GLY A 173 15.98 -3.15 -15.45
N TYR A 174 15.84 -2.72 -14.18
CA TYR A 174 15.46 -1.36 -13.80
C TYR A 174 16.58 -0.59 -13.08
N SER A 175 17.81 -1.08 -13.10
CA SER A 175 18.99 -0.45 -12.44
C SER A 175 19.26 0.98 -12.92
N ALA A 176 18.91 1.31 -14.17
CA ALA A 176 19.06 2.65 -14.75
C ALA A 176 18.07 3.69 -14.20
N ILE A 177 16.98 3.27 -13.50
CA ILE A 177 16.01 4.19 -12.92
C ILE A 177 16.59 4.82 -11.66
N ASN A 178 16.85 6.13 -11.70
CA ASN A 178 17.46 6.87 -10.61
C ASN A 178 16.56 7.99 -10.08
N ALA A 179 15.36 7.63 -9.68
CA ALA A 179 14.35 8.49 -9.07
C ALA A 179 14.64 8.60 -7.55
N LEU A 180 15.45 9.60 -7.13
CA LEU A 180 15.96 9.69 -5.75
C LEU A 180 14.87 9.68 -4.71
N ALA A 181 13.86 10.57 -4.85
CA ALA A 181 12.81 10.71 -3.83
C ALA A 181 11.96 9.45 -3.73
N TYR A 182 11.50 8.93 -4.87
CA TYR A 182 10.67 7.73 -4.90
C TYR A 182 11.43 6.50 -4.43
N CYS A 183 12.58 6.21 -5.01
CA CYS A 183 13.35 5.01 -4.69
C CYS A 183 13.76 4.99 -3.21
N SER A 184 14.31 6.10 -2.70
CA SER A 184 14.70 6.18 -1.28
C SER A 184 13.51 6.12 -0.35
N SER A 185 12.34 6.69 -0.73
CA SER A 185 11.12 6.56 0.05
C SER A 185 10.64 5.10 0.16
N LYS A 186 10.74 4.31 -0.92
CA LYS A 186 10.37 2.89 -0.91
C LYS A 186 11.36 2.03 -0.10
N THR A 187 12.65 2.39 -0.11
CA THR A 187 13.63 1.81 0.83
C THR A 187 13.25 2.13 2.29
N ALA A 188 12.83 3.37 2.56
CA ALA A 188 12.39 3.76 3.90
C ALA A 188 11.09 3.03 4.33
N VAL A 189 10.14 2.79 3.41
CA VAL A 189 8.96 1.93 3.66
C VAL A 189 9.36 0.52 4.07
N ASN A 190 10.40 -0.05 3.43
CA ASN A 190 10.95 -1.35 3.82
C ASN A 190 11.48 -1.29 5.26
N GLY A 191 12.20 -0.22 5.63
CA GLY A 191 12.65 0.02 7.01
C GLY A 191 11.50 0.13 8.03
N VAL A 192 10.43 0.87 7.69
CA VAL A 192 9.20 0.96 8.50
C VAL A 192 8.55 -0.41 8.66
N THR A 193 8.49 -1.21 7.59
CA THR A 193 7.96 -2.58 7.63
C THR A 193 8.72 -3.46 8.62
N VAL A 194 10.05 -3.44 8.57
CA VAL A 194 10.90 -4.20 9.50
C VAL A 194 10.70 -3.74 10.95
N ALA A 195 10.58 -2.41 11.19
CA ALA A 195 10.40 -1.87 12.52
C ALA A 195 9.09 -2.35 13.17
N PHE A 196 7.95 -2.22 12.47
CA PHE A 196 6.66 -2.71 12.97
C PHE A 196 6.62 -4.24 13.08
N ALA A 197 7.22 -4.97 12.15
CA ALA A 197 7.30 -6.42 12.23
C ALA A 197 8.05 -6.90 13.48
N LYS A 198 9.12 -6.21 13.86
CA LYS A 198 9.89 -6.50 15.09
C LYS A 198 9.10 -6.15 16.36
N GLU A 199 8.43 -5.02 16.38
CA GLU A 199 7.56 -4.60 17.50
C GLU A 199 6.44 -5.61 17.74
N LEU A 200 5.84 -6.12 16.67
CA LEU A 200 4.66 -6.99 16.71
C LEU A 200 4.99 -8.48 16.68
N LYS A 201 6.27 -8.88 16.83
CA LYS A 201 6.76 -10.27 16.67
C LYS A 201 6.04 -11.30 17.57
N ASP A 202 5.63 -10.88 18.76
CA ASP A 202 4.98 -11.74 19.76
C ASP A 202 3.43 -11.64 19.70
N THR A 203 2.89 -11.08 18.61
CA THR A 203 1.46 -10.95 18.34
C THR A 203 1.05 -11.80 17.12
N PRO A 204 -0.26 -12.04 16.88
CA PRO A 204 -0.71 -12.71 15.67
C PRO A 204 -0.62 -11.83 14.39
N ILE A 205 -0.15 -10.58 14.51
CA ILE A 205 -0.08 -9.65 13.39
C ILE A 205 1.13 -9.95 12.51
N LYS A 206 0.90 -10.04 11.19
CA LYS A 206 1.97 -10.16 10.18
C LYS A 206 2.16 -8.84 9.45
N VAL A 207 3.42 -8.39 9.32
CA VAL A 207 3.76 -7.13 8.66
C VAL A 207 4.75 -7.41 7.53
N ASN A 208 4.36 -7.10 6.30
CA ASN A 208 5.18 -7.38 5.11
C ASN A 208 5.15 -6.22 4.11
N ALA A 209 6.20 -6.11 3.31
CA ALA A 209 6.29 -5.23 2.16
C ALA A 209 5.92 -5.98 0.87
N ALA A 210 5.23 -5.29 -0.03
CA ALA A 210 4.79 -5.81 -1.33
C ALA A 210 5.37 -4.99 -2.48
N ASP A 211 5.98 -5.64 -3.47
CA ASP A 211 6.29 -5.05 -4.76
C ASP A 211 5.24 -5.46 -5.80
N PRO A 212 4.40 -4.53 -6.27
CA PRO A 212 3.39 -4.81 -7.30
C PRO A 212 3.98 -5.03 -8.70
N GLY A 213 5.27 -4.79 -8.88
CA GLY A 213 5.91 -4.67 -10.19
C GLY A 213 5.53 -3.38 -10.92
N TYR A 214 5.93 -3.28 -12.20
CA TYR A 214 5.69 -2.08 -13.01
C TYR A 214 4.30 -2.10 -13.64
N CYS A 215 3.33 -1.51 -12.95
CA CYS A 215 1.90 -1.51 -13.34
C CYS A 215 1.52 -0.22 -14.08
N ALA A 216 0.66 -0.34 -15.10
CA ALA A 216 0.08 0.79 -15.84
C ALA A 216 -0.94 1.54 -14.98
N THR A 217 -0.52 2.61 -14.34
CA THR A 217 -1.34 3.45 -13.46
C THR A 217 -1.07 4.93 -13.74
N ASP A 218 -1.89 5.82 -13.20
CA ASP A 218 -1.66 7.27 -13.28
C ASP A 218 -0.30 7.69 -12.70
N LEU A 219 0.23 6.90 -11.75
CA LEU A 219 1.51 7.17 -11.11
C LEU A 219 2.66 7.25 -12.12
N ASN A 220 2.57 6.50 -13.21
CA ASN A 220 3.61 6.40 -14.24
C ASN A 220 3.11 6.74 -15.66
N GLY A 221 1.95 7.39 -15.77
CA GLY A 221 1.35 7.71 -17.07
C GLY A 221 0.94 6.48 -17.86
N HIS A 222 0.52 5.42 -17.17
CA HIS A 222 0.08 4.14 -17.74
C HIS A 222 1.13 3.40 -18.58
N SER A 223 2.43 3.58 -18.27
CA SER A 223 3.55 3.03 -19.05
C SER A 223 4.02 1.63 -18.63
N GLY A 224 3.43 1.04 -17.58
CA GLY A 224 3.80 -0.30 -17.11
C GLY A 224 3.23 -1.43 -17.97
N PRO A 225 3.92 -2.58 -18.09
CA PRO A 225 3.41 -3.76 -18.82
C PRO A 225 2.34 -4.54 -18.03
N ARG A 226 2.26 -4.35 -16.72
CA ARG A 226 1.30 -5.03 -15.85
C ARG A 226 0.03 -4.21 -15.67
N THR A 227 -1.11 -4.89 -15.52
CA THR A 227 -2.37 -4.23 -15.16
C THR A 227 -2.40 -3.90 -13.65
N PRO A 228 -3.22 -2.93 -13.21
CA PRO A 228 -3.45 -2.69 -11.79
C PRO A 228 -3.95 -3.94 -11.03
N THR A 229 -4.75 -4.77 -11.68
CA THR A 229 -5.23 -6.05 -11.13
C THR A 229 -4.07 -7.00 -10.84
N GLN A 230 -3.14 -7.17 -11.79
CA GLN A 230 -1.93 -7.98 -11.56
C GLN A 230 -1.05 -7.41 -10.46
N GLY A 231 -0.96 -6.08 -10.33
CA GLY A 231 -0.23 -5.43 -9.24
C GLY A 231 -0.88 -5.62 -7.86
N ALA A 232 -2.19 -5.83 -7.82
CA ALA A 232 -2.92 -6.07 -6.57
C ALA A 232 -2.67 -7.48 -6.00
N GLU A 233 -2.34 -8.47 -6.83
CA GLU A 233 -2.26 -9.89 -6.44
C GLU A 233 -1.31 -10.13 -5.26
N ILE A 234 -0.13 -9.50 -5.27
CA ILE A 234 0.84 -9.65 -4.17
C ILE A 234 0.29 -9.08 -2.86
N ALA A 235 -0.38 -7.92 -2.91
CA ALA A 235 -0.98 -7.32 -1.72
C ALA A 235 -2.08 -8.22 -1.15
N ILE A 236 -2.92 -8.80 -2.00
CA ILE A 236 -3.97 -9.74 -1.58
C ILE A 236 -3.35 -10.98 -0.93
N ARG A 237 -2.32 -11.57 -1.56
CA ARG A 237 -1.61 -12.72 -1.00
C ARG A 237 -1.09 -12.45 0.42
N LEU A 238 -0.46 -11.28 0.62
CA LEU A 238 0.08 -10.89 1.92
C LEU A 238 -1.01 -10.49 2.94
N ALA A 239 -2.10 -9.89 2.47
CA ALA A 239 -3.25 -9.50 3.30
C ALA A 239 -4.07 -10.69 3.81
N THR A 240 -3.95 -11.86 3.17
CA THR A 240 -4.74 -13.07 3.49
C THR A 240 -3.85 -14.26 3.86
N LEU A 241 -2.65 -14.00 4.37
CA LEU A 241 -1.73 -15.05 4.83
C LEU A 241 -2.34 -15.90 5.93
N PRO A 242 -2.08 -17.23 5.95
CA PRO A 242 -2.45 -18.10 7.05
C PRO A 242 -1.70 -17.71 8.36
N ALA A 243 -2.05 -18.35 9.47
CA ALA A 243 -1.46 -18.03 10.78
C ALA A 243 0.05 -18.26 10.83
N ASP A 244 0.54 -19.27 10.13
CA ASP A 244 1.96 -19.64 10.00
C ASP A 244 2.68 -18.92 8.85
N GLY A 245 1.99 -17.98 8.16
CA GLY A 245 2.56 -17.19 7.07
C GLY A 245 3.71 -16.29 7.51
N PRO A 246 4.51 -15.79 6.55
CA PRO A 246 5.69 -14.97 6.83
C PRO A 246 5.32 -13.61 7.44
N THR A 247 6.25 -13.08 8.23
CA THR A 247 6.27 -11.68 8.69
C THR A 247 7.68 -11.13 8.53
N CYS A 248 7.83 -9.81 8.47
CA CYS A 248 9.13 -9.15 8.28
C CYS A 248 9.80 -9.53 6.94
N GLY A 249 8.99 -9.75 5.90
CA GLY A 249 9.47 -10.08 4.56
C GLY A 249 9.09 -9.03 3.53
N TYR A 250 9.79 -9.10 2.40
CA TYR A 250 9.54 -8.28 1.22
C TYR A 250 9.31 -9.22 0.03
N PHE A 251 8.18 -9.05 -0.67
CA PHE A 251 7.71 -10.02 -1.66
C PHE A 251 7.20 -9.35 -2.92
N ASP A 252 7.42 -10.02 -4.05
CA ASP A 252 6.77 -9.78 -5.33
C ASP A 252 5.94 -11.00 -5.76
N GLU A 253 5.52 -11.03 -7.02
CA GLU A 253 4.78 -12.17 -7.59
C GLU A 253 5.61 -13.47 -7.63
N ASN A 254 6.93 -13.35 -7.75
CA ASN A 254 7.86 -14.47 -7.89
C ASN A 254 8.36 -15.03 -6.55
N GLY A 255 8.15 -14.31 -5.45
CA GLY A 255 8.55 -14.74 -4.12
C GLY A 255 9.21 -13.63 -3.30
N THR A 256 10.32 -13.98 -2.62
CA THR A 256 11.04 -13.04 -1.76
C THR A 256 11.93 -12.10 -2.59
N VAL A 257 11.82 -10.81 -2.32
CA VAL A 257 12.69 -9.76 -2.86
C VAL A 257 13.76 -9.43 -1.84
N PRO A 258 15.03 -9.26 -2.21
CA PRO A 258 16.06 -8.78 -1.28
C PRO A 258 15.79 -7.30 -0.92
N TRP A 259 16.17 -6.92 0.31
CA TRP A 259 16.03 -5.54 0.81
C TRP A 259 16.87 -4.51 0.07
#